data_62780c87cbb2a2c7a467498023d9b12a
#
_entry.id   62780c87cbb2a2c7a467498023d9b12a
#
_cell.length_a   1.000
_cell.length_b   1.000
_cell.length_c   1.000
_cell.angle_alpha   90.00
_cell.angle_beta   90.00
_cell.angle_gamma   90.00
#
_symmetry.space_group_name_H-M   'P 1'
#
loop_
_entity.id
_entity.type
_entity.pdbx_description
1 polymer ?
#
loop_
_entity_poly.entity_id
_entity_poly.type
_entity_poly.pdbx_seq_one_letter_code
_entity_poly.pdbx_strand_id
1 'polypeptide(L)'
;MLDPQIFFRPSTVLPDSARRTQEEDRTLQEDLASDPKNRAENLTIVDLLRNDLSVCCRPGSVTVPSLYETEPYRTVTQMTSTVEGCLQADAGLADVLHALFPCGSVTGAPKRRAMRIIRELETTPRGVYCGAIGMAGPDDTAVFSVPIRTAVVEGNKGTMGLGSGVVWDSDPAAEYEECTLKGEFLIQDQSPRSRPAADAGENLKLIETMRHEEGGISLLDRHVDRLARSAEYFSFPFDEERFRRRVHRAVHGRGDDVLKVRATLGRWGRITVTASPVEEATDEPWRLTLADERVDRTETTR
;
A
#
# COMPACT_ATOMS: atom_id res chain seq x y z
N MET A 1 29.26 10.61 -2.82
CA MET A 1 28.62 9.33 -3.17
C MET A 1 27.96 8.84 -1.90
N LEU A 2 26.63 8.73 -1.86
CA LEU A 2 25.94 8.22 -0.69
C LEU A 2 26.21 6.70 -0.61
N ASP A 3 26.47 6.20 0.60
CA ASP A 3 26.66 4.77 0.81
C ASP A 3 25.36 4.03 0.45
N PRO A 4 25.41 2.92 -0.31
CA PRO A 4 24.22 2.17 -0.67
C PRO A 4 23.52 1.61 0.59
N GLN A 5 22.26 1.97 0.77
CA GLN A 5 21.45 1.53 1.90
C GLN A 5 20.42 0.52 1.44
N ILE A 6 20.09 -0.41 2.32
CA ILE A 6 19.03 -1.40 2.11
C ILE A 6 18.00 -1.31 3.24
N PHE A 7 16.72 -1.33 2.87
CA PHE A 7 15.60 -1.29 3.79
C PHE A 7 14.74 -2.53 3.57
N PHE A 8 14.27 -3.14 4.64
CA PHE A 8 13.32 -4.23 4.60
C PHE A 8 12.20 -3.99 5.60
N ARG A 9 10.94 -4.16 5.16
CA ARG A 9 9.74 -3.95 5.98
C ARG A 9 8.90 -5.24 6.07
N PRO A 10 9.11 -6.06 7.12
CA PRO A 10 8.20 -7.17 7.41
C PRO A 10 6.88 -6.65 7.95
N SER A 11 5.80 -7.35 7.67
CA SER A 11 4.47 -6.95 8.12
C SER A 11 3.63 -8.12 8.60
N THR A 12 2.87 -7.89 9.67
CA THR A 12 1.80 -8.76 10.15
C THR A 12 0.47 -8.06 9.87
N VAL A 13 -0.52 -8.79 9.38
CA VAL A 13 -1.78 -8.23 8.88
C VAL A 13 -2.95 -8.79 9.66
N LEU A 14 -3.78 -7.91 10.23
CA LEU A 14 -5.11 -8.29 10.72
C LEU A 14 -6.15 -8.04 9.63
N PRO A 15 -6.92 -9.06 9.22
CA PRO A 15 -8.02 -8.91 8.28
C PRO A 15 -9.16 -8.11 8.91
N ASP A 16 -9.85 -7.35 8.11
CA ASP A 16 -10.85 -6.40 8.52
C ASP A 16 -12.17 -6.58 7.78
N SER A 17 -13.29 -6.35 8.46
CA SER A 17 -14.61 -6.24 7.85
C SER A 17 -14.85 -4.82 7.33
N ALA A 18 -15.28 -4.70 6.09
CA ALA A 18 -15.43 -3.44 5.36
C ALA A 18 -16.35 -2.41 6.07
N ARG A 19 -15.93 -1.16 6.06
CA ARG A 19 -16.57 0.09 6.53
C ARG A 19 -16.42 0.35 8.03
N ARG A 20 -15.37 1.07 8.37
CA ARG A 20 -15.12 1.55 9.74
C ARG A 20 -15.21 3.06 9.85
N THR A 21 -15.46 3.50 11.08
CA THR A 21 -15.25 4.89 11.49
C THR A 21 -13.76 5.10 11.79
N GLN A 22 -13.33 6.36 11.79
CA GLN A 22 -11.96 6.74 12.16
C GLN A 22 -11.59 6.29 13.58
N GLU A 23 -12.56 6.19 14.47
CA GLU A 23 -12.38 5.79 15.87
C GLU A 23 -12.16 4.28 15.98
N GLU A 24 -12.89 3.48 15.20
CA GLU A 24 -12.69 2.03 15.12
C GLU A 24 -11.33 1.67 14.54
N ASP A 25 -10.87 2.38 13.51
CA ASP A 25 -9.52 2.19 12.93
C ASP A 25 -8.44 2.46 13.98
N ARG A 26 -8.60 3.53 14.77
CA ARG A 26 -7.65 3.87 15.83
C ARG A 26 -7.60 2.80 16.92
N THR A 27 -8.75 2.33 17.37
CA THR A 27 -8.83 1.25 18.38
C THR A 27 -8.11 0.00 17.89
N LEU A 28 -8.32 -0.40 16.64
CA LEU A 28 -7.65 -1.56 16.06
C LEU A 28 -6.14 -1.39 15.90
N GLN A 29 -5.68 -0.18 15.59
CA GLN A 29 -4.24 0.11 15.58
C GLN A 29 -3.65 -0.03 16.98
N GLU A 30 -4.33 0.49 18.01
CA GLU A 30 -3.89 0.38 19.40
C GLU A 30 -3.90 -1.10 19.87
N ASP A 31 -4.95 -1.85 19.54
CA ASP A 31 -5.07 -3.28 19.87
C ASP A 31 -3.95 -4.08 19.19
N LEU A 32 -3.73 -3.87 17.89
CA LEU A 32 -2.66 -4.56 17.16
C LEU A 32 -1.28 -4.20 17.70
N ALA A 33 -1.04 -2.91 18.00
CA ALA A 33 0.24 -2.43 18.54
C ALA A 33 0.55 -3.00 19.92
N SER A 34 -0.47 -3.35 20.71
CA SER A 34 -0.33 -3.88 22.06
C SER A 34 -0.40 -5.41 22.13
N ASP A 35 -0.82 -6.10 21.06
CA ASP A 35 -1.02 -7.55 21.07
C ASP A 35 0.30 -8.32 21.20
N PRO A 36 0.49 -9.10 22.29
CA PRO A 36 1.76 -9.78 22.56
C PRO A 36 2.13 -10.82 21.49
N LYS A 37 1.15 -11.51 20.90
CA LYS A 37 1.38 -12.54 19.89
C LYS A 37 1.91 -11.92 18.60
N ASN A 38 1.21 -10.90 18.07
CA ASN A 38 1.61 -10.21 16.85
C ASN A 38 2.98 -9.52 17.00
N ARG A 39 3.25 -8.95 18.17
CA ARG A 39 4.57 -8.37 18.50
C ARG A 39 5.68 -9.41 18.53
N ALA A 40 5.45 -10.56 19.14
CA ALA A 40 6.43 -11.65 19.21
C ALA A 40 6.74 -12.22 17.82
N GLU A 41 5.71 -12.39 16.99
CA GLU A 41 5.85 -12.82 15.59
C GLU A 41 6.67 -11.80 14.78
N ASN A 42 6.27 -10.52 14.83
CA ASN A 42 6.99 -9.45 14.13
C ASN A 42 8.45 -9.35 14.59
N LEU A 43 8.71 -9.42 15.89
CA LEU A 43 10.08 -9.40 16.45
C LEU A 43 10.93 -10.56 15.94
N THR A 44 10.35 -11.75 15.86
CA THR A 44 11.05 -12.92 15.34
C THR A 44 11.47 -12.71 13.88
N ILE A 45 10.57 -12.14 13.07
CA ILE A 45 10.87 -11.81 11.68
C ILE A 45 11.95 -10.73 11.57
N VAL A 46 11.88 -9.70 12.41
CA VAL A 46 12.90 -8.64 12.49
C VAL A 46 14.28 -9.23 12.81
N ASP A 47 14.39 -10.12 13.78
CA ASP A 47 15.67 -10.76 14.13
C ASP A 47 16.22 -11.64 13.00
N LEU A 48 15.36 -12.38 12.30
CA LEU A 48 15.78 -13.14 11.12
C LEU A 48 16.33 -12.22 10.03
N LEU A 49 15.65 -11.09 9.76
CA LEU A 49 16.10 -10.13 8.77
C LEU A 49 17.40 -9.40 9.16
N ARG A 50 17.56 -9.07 10.43
CA ARG A 50 18.83 -8.52 10.92
C ARG A 50 19.99 -9.48 10.67
N ASN A 51 19.77 -10.76 10.93
CA ASN A 51 20.77 -11.80 10.64
C ASN A 51 21.04 -11.90 9.13
N ASP A 52 20.01 -11.93 8.29
CA ASP A 52 20.13 -12.02 6.84
C ASP A 52 20.87 -10.81 6.24
N LEU A 53 20.50 -9.59 6.67
CA LEU A 53 21.16 -8.36 6.25
C LEU A 53 22.63 -8.29 6.71
N SER A 54 22.97 -8.85 7.86
CA SER A 54 24.35 -8.85 8.37
C SER A 54 25.34 -9.57 7.46
N VAL A 55 24.84 -10.44 6.56
CA VAL A 55 25.67 -11.16 5.58
C VAL A 55 26.21 -10.25 4.48
N CYS A 56 25.41 -9.26 4.03
CA CYS A 56 25.77 -8.37 2.94
C CYS A 56 26.01 -6.90 3.36
N CYS A 57 25.74 -6.58 4.63
CA CYS A 57 25.95 -5.24 5.17
C CYS A 57 27.28 -5.14 5.95
N ARG A 58 27.76 -3.91 6.11
CA ARG A 58 28.94 -3.62 6.95
C ARG A 58 28.67 -4.01 8.40
N PRO A 59 29.64 -4.61 9.10
CA PRO A 59 29.50 -4.93 10.51
C PRO A 59 29.06 -3.72 11.34
N GLY A 60 28.00 -3.90 12.15
CA GLY A 60 27.48 -2.84 13.02
C GLY A 60 26.60 -1.81 12.36
N SER A 61 26.34 -1.90 11.03
CA SER A 61 25.48 -0.95 10.32
C SER A 61 24.00 -1.35 10.29
N VAL A 62 23.67 -2.58 10.67
CA VAL A 62 22.28 -3.06 10.66
C VAL A 62 21.55 -2.53 11.89
N THR A 63 20.50 -1.75 11.65
CA THR A 63 19.68 -1.10 12.68
C THR A 63 18.19 -1.35 12.45
N VAL A 64 17.38 -1.05 13.46
CA VAL A 64 15.91 -1.14 13.40
C VAL A 64 15.35 0.25 13.75
N PRO A 65 15.27 1.17 12.80
CA PRO A 65 14.82 2.54 13.05
C PRO A 65 13.35 2.62 13.47
N SER A 66 12.55 1.64 13.08
CA SER A 66 11.13 1.59 13.41
C SER A 66 10.71 0.16 13.75
N LEU A 67 9.95 0.01 14.85
CA LEU A 67 9.46 -1.26 15.36
C LEU A 67 7.98 -1.15 15.73
N TYR A 68 7.16 -2.09 15.25
CA TYR A 68 5.72 -2.18 15.53
C TYR A 68 4.88 -0.98 15.09
N GLU A 69 5.22 -0.32 14.00
CA GLU A 69 4.37 0.70 13.41
C GLU A 69 3.08 0.07 12.88
N THR A 70 1.94 0.72 13.14
CA THR A 70 0.64 0.26 12.64
C THR A 70 0.16 1.15 11.52
N GLU A 71 -0.18 0.55 10.39
CA GLU A 71 -0.65 1.23 9.18
C GLU A 71 -2.09 0.78 8.89
N PRO A 72 -3.09 1.69 8.94
CA PRO A 72 -4.45 1.35 8.59
C PRO A 72 -4.63 1.39 7.07
N TYR A 73 -5.04 0.29 6.49
CA TYR A 73 -5.54 0.19 5.13
C TYR A 73 -7.05 -0.03 5.17
N ARG A 74 -7.72 0.09 4.03
CA ARG A 74 -9.19 -0.01 3.97
C ARG A 74 -9.74 -1.34 4.48
N THR A 75 -9.08 -2.42 4.21
CA THR A 75 -9.54 -3.79 4.49
C THR A 75 -8.67 -4.53 5.48
N VAL A 76 -7.59 -3.91 5.91
CA VAL A 76 -6.61 -4.51 6.83
C VAL A 76 -5.94 -3.44 7.66
N THR A 77 -5.59 -3.77 8.90
CA THR A 77 -4.61 -3.01 9.67
C THR A 77 -3.32 -3.81 9.69
N GLN A 78 -2.20 -3.17 9.40
CA GLN A 78 -0.91 -3.81 9.24
C GLN A 78 0.06 -3.31 10.29
N MET A 79 0.77 -4.23 10.96
CA MET A 79 1.92 -3.90 11.81
C MET A 79 3.19 -4.09 11.00
N THR A 80 4.01 -3.05 10.91
CA THR A 80 5.27 -3.06 10.18
C THR A 80 6.45 -2.74 11.09
N SER A 81 7.63 -3.22 10.72
CA SER A 81 8.90 -2.81 11.30
C SER A 81 9.88 -2.55 10.16
N THR A 82 10.86 -1.68 10.39
CA THR A 82 11.88 -1.38 9.37
C THR A 82 13.23 -1.86 9.86
N VAL A 83 13.93 -2.62 9.04
CA VAL A 83 15.32 -3.01 9.26
C VAL A 83 16.15 -2.43 8.13
N GLU A 84 17.21 -1.72 8.45
CA GLU A 84 18.10 -1.08 7.47
C GLU A 84 19.56 -1.41 7.72
N GLY A 85 20.38 -1.26 6.68
CA GLY A 85 21.83 -1.45 6.79
C GLY A 85 22.57 -0.80 5.63
N CYS A 86 23.86 -0.54 5.83
CA CYS A 86 24.75 -0.08 4.77
C CYS A 86 25.43 -1.29 4.13
N LEU A 87 25.31 -1.44 2.81
CA LEU A 87 25.94 -2.53 2.08
C LEU A 87 27.47 -2.47 2.18
N GLN A 88 28.13 -3.62 2.11
CA GLN A 88 29.57 -3.70 1.93
C GLN A 88 29.96 -3.11 0.58
N ALA A 89 31.17 -2.59 0.47
CA ALA A 89 31.61 -1.84 -0.72
C ALA A 89 31.61 -2.67 -2.02
N ASP A 90 31.77 -3.98 -1.88
CA ASP A 90 31.81 -4.97 -2.96
C ASP A 90 30.50 -5.74 -3.14
N ALA A 91 29.50 -5.51 -2.27
CA ALA A 91 28.21 -6.18 -2.34
C ALA A 91 27.34 -5.57 -3.44
N GLY A 92 26.90 -6.41 -4.39
CA GLY A 92 25.96 -6.07 -5.44
C GLY A 92 24.56 -6.61 -5.19
N LEU A 93 23.65 -6.33 -6.12
CA LEU A 93 22.27 -6.82 -6.05
C LEU A 93 22.18 -8.36 -5.91
N ALA A 94 23.08 -9.10 -6.56
CA ALA A 94 23.11 -10.56 -6.47
C ALA A 94 23.40 -11.04 -5.05
N ASP A 95 24.30 -10.36 -4.35
CA ASP A 95 24.67 -10.69 -2.96
C ASP A 95 23.50 -10.40 -2.01
N VAL A 96 22.80 -9.27 -2.23
CA VAL A 96 21.58 -8.91 -1.48
C VAL A 96 20.48 -9.96 -1.68
N LEU A 97 20.22 -10.35 -2.92
CA LEU A 97 19.19 -11.36 -3.22
C LEU A 97 19.59 -12.73 -2.62
N HIS A 98 20.87 -13.10 -2.66
CA HIS A 98 21.35 -14.35 -2.09
C HIS A 98 21.26 -14.37 -0.55
N ALA A 99 21.48 -13.24 0.11
CA ALA A 99 21.38 -13.12 1.56
C ALA A 99 19.92 -13.15 2.05
N LEU A 100 19.04 -12.43 1.37
CA LEU A 100 17.66 -12.20 1.82
C LEU A 100 16.67 -13.27 1.34
N PHE A 101 16.88 -13.86 0.15
CA PHE A 101 15.90 -14.77 -0.45
C PHE A 101 16.39 -16.23 -0.51
N PRO A 102 15.49 -17.20 -0.31
CA PRO A 102 14.14 -16.98 0.18
C PRO A 102 14.12 -16.37 1.58
N CYS A 103 13.12 -15.51 1.82
CA CYS A 103 13.04 -14.77 3.06
C CYS A 103 12.84 -15.68 4.29
N GLY A 104 13.44 -15.32 5.42
CA GLY A 104 13.31 -16.06 6.68
C GLY A 104 11.86 -16.21 7.13
N SER A 105 11.00 -15.19 6.89
CA SER A 105 9.58 -15.21 7.24
C SER A 105 8.74 -16.25 6.49
N VAL A 106 9.21 -16.72 5.33
CA VAL A 106 8.53 -17.74 4.51
C VAL A 106 9.26 -19.07 4.48
N THR A 107 10.31 -19.21 5.26
CA THR A 107 11.10 -20.44 5.40
C THR A 107 11.18 -20.90 6.85
N GLY A 108 11.86 -20.17 7.72
CA GLY A 108 12.02 -20.47 9.13
C GLY A 108 13.47 -20.33 9.62
N ALA A 109 13.68 -20.56 10.90
CA ALA A 109 14.99 -20.51 11.57
C ALA A 109 15.37 -21.89 12.14
N PRO A 110 16.62 -22.37 11.95
CA PRO A 110 17.66 -21.84 11.06
C PRO A 110 17.32 -22.02 9.57
N LYS A 111 17.44 -20.97 8.75
CA LYS A 111 16.99 -20.91 7.35
C LYS A 111 17.39 -22.14 6.52
N ARG A 112 18.68 -22.49 6.53
CA ARG A 112 19.19 -23.65 5.74
C ARG A 112 18.56 -24.99 6.15
N ARG A 113 18.26 -25.18 7.44
CA ARG A 113 17.57 -26.40 7.92
C ARG A 113 16.11 -26.42 7.52
N ALA A 114 15.42 -25.31 7.71
CA ALA A 114 14.03 -25.16 7.29
C ALA A 114 13.86 -25.41 5.79
N MET A 115 14.72 -24.83 4.95
CA MET A 115 14.69 -25.06 3.49
C MET A 115 14.88 -26.52 3.10
N ARG A 116 15.72 -27.28 3.82
CA ARG A 116 15.87 -28.73 3.58
C ARG A 116 14.61 -29.49 3.91
N ILE A 117 13.98 -29.18 5.05
CA ILE A 117 12.71 -29.79 5.47
C ILE A 117 11.62 -29.49 4.46
N ILE A 118 11.49 -28.23 4.03
CA ILE A 118 10.53 -27.81 3.00
C ILE A 118 10.73 -28.64 1.72
N ARG A 119 11.96 -28.78 1.26
CA ARG A 119 12.29 -29.56 0.07
C ARG A 119 11.95 -31.05 0.21
N GLU A 120 12.06 -31.61 1.41
CA GLU A 120 11.75 -33.00 1.70
C GLU A 120 10.23 -33.26 1.77
N LEU A 121 9.46 -32.28 2.23
CA LEU A 121 8.02 -32.42 2.48
C LEU A 121 7.14 -31.93 1.34
N GLU A 122 7.52 -30.84 0.65
CA GLU A 122 6.72 -30.28 -0.44
C GLU A 122 6.95 -31.08 -1.73
N THR A 123 5.85 -31.49 -2.35
CA THR A 123 5.89 -32.36 -3.56
C THR A 123 6.14 -31.56 -4.85
N THR A 124 5.95 -30.24 -4.84
CA THR A 124 6.13 -29.37 -6.00
C THR A 124 7.03 -28.18 -5.66
N PRO A 125 7.83 -27.69 -6.61
CA PRO A 125 8.59 -26.46 -6.42
C PRO A 125 7.66 -25.26 -6.19
N ARG A 126 8.04 -24.37 -5.29
CA ARG A 126 7.28 -23.12 -5.02
C ARG A 126 7.27 -22.14 -6.19
N GLY A 127 8.26 -22.21 -7.08
CA GLY A 127 8.39 -21.34 -8.24
C GLY A 127 8.52 -19.87 -7.84
N VAL A 128 7.59 -19.04 -8.31
CA VAL A 128 7.53 -17.61 -7.96
C VAL A 128 7.14 -17.41 -6.50
N TYR A 129 6.28 -18.28 -5.96
CA TYR A 129 5.79 -18.20 -4.59
C TYR A 129 6.95 -18.22 -3.57
N CYS A 130 6.97 -17.28 -2.63
CA CYS A 130 8.04 -17.08 -1.63
C CYS A 130 9.44 -16.75 -2.21
N GLY A 131 9.53 -16.42 -3.50
CA GLY A 131 10.74 -15.93 -4.13
C GLY A 131 10.90 -14.42 -4.01
N ALA A 132 11.34 -13.77 -5.10
CA ALA A 132 11.48 -12.32 -5.19
C ALA A 132 10.89 -11.82 -6.51
N ILE A 133 10.06 -10.77 -6.46
CA ILE A 133 9.61 -10.02 -7.63
C ILE A 133 9.94 -8.56 -7.42
N GLY A 134 10.56 -7.93 -8.40
CA GLY A 134 10.93 -6.53 -8.27
C GLY A 134 11.53 -5.94 -9.52
N MET A 135 12.10 -4.77 -9.36
CA MET A 135 12.80 -4.03 -10.41
C MET A 135 14.09 -3.43 -9.86
N ALA A 136 15.07 -3.29 -10.72
CA ALA A 136 16.29 -2.53 -10.47
C ALA A 136 16.36 -1.39 -11.50
N GLY A 137 16.65 -0.18 -11.04
CA GLY A 137 16.81 1.00 -11.86
C GLY A 137 18.27 1.24 -12.26
N PRO A 138 18.51 2.16 -13.23
CA PRO A 138 19.86 2.50 -13.68
C PRO A 138 20.64 3.38 -12.66
N ASP A 139 19.98 3.85 -11.63
CA ASP A 139 20.48 4.70 -10.55
C ASP A 139 20.88 3.91 -9.29
N ASP A 140 21.11 2.60 -9.43
CA ASP A 140 21.38 1.65 -8.36
C ASP A 140 20.23 1.49 -7.35
N THR A 141 19.03 2.02 -7.66
CA THR A 141 17.84 1.74 -6.86
C THR A 141 17.25 0.38 -7.23
N ALA A 142 16.77 -0.35 -6.23
CA ALA A 142 16.09 -1.61 -6.44
C ALA A 142 14.95 -1.79 -5.42
N VAL A 143 13.81 -2.30 -5.89
CA VAL A 143 12.65 -2.60 -5.05
C VAL A 143 12.18 -4.01 -5.33
N PHE A 144 12.09 -4.82 -4.29
CA PHE A 144 11.63 -6.20 -4.37
C PHE A 144 10.56 -6.49 -3.33
N SER A 145 9.66 -7.40 -3.66
CA SER A 145 8.69 -7.93 -2.72
C SER A 145 8.78 -9.46 -2.67
N VAL A 146 8.39 -10.03 -1.55
CA VAL A 146 8.18 -11.48 -1.40
C VAL A 146 6.82 -11.82 -2.00
N PRO A 147 6.73 -12.57 -3.10
CA PRO A 147 5.48 -12.89 -3.76
C PRO A 147 4.70 -13.94 -2.96
N ILE A 148 3.89 -13.48 -2.04
CA ILE A 148 2.80 -14.20 -1.38
C ILE A 148 1.47 -13.67 -1.90
N ARG A 149 0.39 -14.46 -1.84
CA ARG A 149 -0.92 -14.08 -2.42
C ARG A 149 -0.81 -13.61 -3.88
N THR A 150 0.08 -14.26 -4.62
CA THR A 150 0.43 -13.90 -5.99
C THR A 150 0.01 -15.02 -6.93
N ALA A 151 -0.83 -14.70 -7.91
CA ALA A 151 -1.24 -15.64 -8.95
C ALA A 151 -0.27 -15.57 -10.13
N VAL A 152 0.15 -16.73 -10.61
CA VAL A 152 0.90 -16.89 -11.86
C VAL A 152 -0.08 -17.38 -12.91
N VAL A 153 -0.16 -16.67 -14.05
CA VAL A 153 -1.07 -17.01 -15.15
C VAL A 153 -0.26 -17.40 -16.38
N GLU A 154 -0.48 -18.60 -16.85
CA GLU A 154 0.12 -19.13 -18.08
C GLU A 154 -0.99 -19.55 -19.05
N GLY A 155 -1.18 -18.80 -20.12
CA GLY A 155 -2.29 -18.99 -21.03
C GLY A 155 -3.64 -18.77 -20.33
N ASN A 156 -4.44 -19.84 -20.21
CA ASN A 156 -5.75 -19.83 -19.54
C ASN A 156 -5.74 -20.50 -18.15
N LYS A 157 -4.57 -20.85 -17.64
CA LYS A 157 -4.43 -21.49 -16.33
C LYS A 157 -3.75 -20.55 -15.36
N GLY A 158 -4.41 -20.32 -14.20
CA GLY A 158 -3.85 -19.61 -13.07
C GLY A 158 -3.44 -20.55 -11.94
N THR A 159 -2.31 -20.30 -11.30
CA THR A 159 -1.87 -21.00 -10.09
C THR A 159 -1.45 -20.00 -9.04
N MET A 160 -1.78 -20.26 -7.77
CA MET A 160 -1.35 -19.46 -6.64
C MET A 160 -0.88 -20.36 -5.51
N GLY A 161 0.33 -20.13 -5.02
CA GLY A 161 0.85 -20.78 -3.83
C GLY A 161 0.20 -20.20 -2.57
N LEU A 162 -0.20 -21.09 -1.66
CA LEU A 162 -0.78 -20.76 -0.35
C LEU A 162 0.02 -21.47 0.74
N GLY A 163 0.09 -20.86 1.91
CA GLY A 163 0.77 -21.46 3.06
C GLY A 163 0.49 -20.68 4.34
N SER A 164 0.81 -21.32 5.48
CA SER A 164 0.73 -20.73 6.81
C SER A 164 2.06 -20.88 7.56
N GLY A 165 2.17 -20.19 8.69
CA GLY A 165 3.33 -20.26 9.57
C GLY A 165 3.15 -21.38 10.60
N VAL A 166 3.81 -22.52 10.38
CA VAL A 166 3.72 -23.67 11.28
C VAL A 166 4.65 -23.48 12.47
N VAL A 167 4.13 -23.56 13.69
CA VAL A 167 4.84 -23.55 14.96
C VAL A 167 4.54 -24.82 15.75
N TRP A 168 5.24 -25.03 16.89
CA TRP A 168 5.09 -26.23 17.69
C TRP A 168 3.66 -26.51 18.14
N ASP A 169 2.91 -25.48 18.48
CA ASP A 169 1.53 -25.58 18.98
C ASP A 169 0.47 -25.43 17.86
N SER A 170 0.88 -25.45 16.58
CA SER A 170 -0.05 -25.36 15.44
C SER A 170 -0.95 -26.59 15.36
N ASP A 171 -2.25 -26.36 15.21
CA ASP A 171 -3.22 -27.38 14.84
C ASP A 171 -3.27 -27.52 13.31
N PRO A 172 -3.05 -28.73 12.75
CA PRO A 172 -3.01 -28.93 11.30
C PRO A 172 -4.29 -28.54 10.56
N ALA A 173 -5.45 -28.73 11.19
CA ALA A 173 -6.74 -28.39 10.58
C ALA A 173 -6.92 -26.87 10.51
N ALA A 174 -6.60 -26.16 11.59
CA ALA A 174 -6.63 -24.70 11.64
C ALA A 174 -5.67 -24.06 10.64
N GLU A 175 -4.46 -24.58 10.50
CA GLU A 175 -3.46 -24.10 9.50
C GLU A 175 -3.95 -24.31 8.06
N TYR A 176 -4.62 -25.44 7.80
CA TYR A 176 -5.20 -25.70 6.49
C TYR A 176 -6.38 -24.78 6.18
N GLU A 177 -7.23 -24.50 7.16
CA GLU A 177 -8.33 -23.52 7.03
C GLU A 177 -7.76 -22.11 6.76
N GLU A 178 -6.71 -21.71 7.46
CA GLU A 178 -6.03 -20.44 7.20
C GLU A 178 -5.50 -20.35 5.77
N CYS A 179 -4.89 -21.42 5.25
CA CYS A 179 -4.45 -21.47 3.85
C CYS A 179 -5.64 -21.29 2.89
N THR A 180 -6.76 -21.93 3.15
CA THR A 180 -7.97 -21.84 2.32
C THR A 180 -8.53 -20.43 2.32
N LEU A 181 -8.65 -19.78 3.50
CA LEU A 181 -9.08 -18.39 3.65
C LEU A 181 -8.17 -17.42 2.87
N LYS A 182 -6.86 -17.66 2.88
CA LYS A 182 -5.90 -16.87 2.09
C LYS A 182 -6.12 -16.96 0.58
N GLY A 183 -6.82 -17.97 0.10
CA GLY A 183 -7.16 -18.18 -1.31
C GLY A 183 -8.54 -17.67 -1.73
N GLU A 184 -9.44 -17.43 -0.78
CA GLU A 184 -10.84 -17.09 -1.05
C GLU A 184 -11.03 -15.86 -1.95
N PHE A 185 -10.13 -14.88 -1.88
CA PHE A 185 -10.23 -13.68 -2.71
C PHE A 185 -10.14 -13.96 -4.22
N LEU A 186 -9.61 -15.12 -4.64
CA LEU A 186 -9.59 -15.53 -6.04
C LEU A 186 -10.87 -16.24 -6.47
N ILE A 187 -11.59 -16.84 -5.52
CA ILE A 187 -12.75 -17.69 -5.79
C ILE A 187 -14.05 -16.90 -5.64
N GLN A 188 -14.05 -15.87 -4.79
CA GLN A 188 -15.23 -15.02 -4.61
C GLN A 188 -15.59 -14.28 -5.89
N ASP A 189 -16.88 -14.39 -6.26
CA ASP A 189 -17.47 -13.82 -7.47
C ASP A 189 -17.04 -12.36 -7.68
N GLN A 190 -16.38 -12.12 -8.80
CA GLN A 190 -15.77 -10.85 -9.14
C GLN A 190 -16.80 -9.87 -9.69
N SER A 191 -17.69 -9.40 -8.87
CA SER A 191 -18.21 -8.05 -9.09
C SER A 191 -17.01 -7.10 -9.09
N PRO A 192 -16.94 -6.09 -9.98
CA PRO A 192 -15.76 -5.24 -10.10
C PRO A 192 -15.45 -4.58 -8.76
N ARG A 193 -14.62 -5.25 -7.97
CA ARG A 193 -14.08 -4.67 -6.74
C ARG A 193 -12.99 -3.69 -7.16
N SER A 194 -13.22 -2.45 -6.82
CA SER A 194 -12.25 -1.38 -6.95
C SER A 194 -10.85 -1.85 -6.51
N ARG A 195 -9.87 -1.68 -7.38
CA ARG A 195 -8.46 -1.91 -7.05
C ARG A 195 -8.15 -1.13 -5.78
N PRO A 196 -7.52 -1.76 -4.76
CA PRO A 196 -7.05 -0.98 -3.63
C PRO A 196 -6.03 0.03 -4.16
N ALA A 197 -6.28 1.28 -3.91
CA ALA A 197 -5.31 2.32 -4.17
C ALA A 197 -4.08 2.06 -3.33
N ALA A 198 -2.94 2.03 -3.97
CA ALA A 198 -1.68 2.14 -3.29
C ALA A 198 -1.72 3.39 -2.41
N ASP A 199 -1.42 3.17 -1.15
CA ASP A 199 -1.00 4.14 -0.13
C ASP A 199 -1.41 5.62 -0.35
N ALA A 200 -2.72 5.86 -0.25
CA ALA A 200 -3.22 7.22 -0.15
C ALA A 200 -3.07 7.65 1.31
N GLY A 201 -1.96 8.34 1.63
CA GLY A 201 -1.71 8.85 2.97
C GLY A 201 -2.94 9.55 3.59
N GLU A 202 -3.00 9.67 4.91
CA GLU A 202 -4.15 10.22 5.67
C GLU A 202 -4.65 11.58 5.14
N ASN A 203 -3.81 12.31 4.42
CA ASN A 203 -4.09 13.62 3.87
C ASN A 203 -4.56 13.61 2.41
N LEU A 204 -4.68 12.43 1.74
CA LEU A 204 -5.16 12.40 0.37
C LEU A 204 -6.59 12.90 0.28
N LYS A 205 -6.80 13.85 -0.62
CA LYS A 205 -8.13 14.38 -0.96
C LYS A 205 -8.30 14.32 -2.46
N LEU A 206 -9.40 13.76 -2.91
CA LEU A 206 -9.80 13.87 -4.31
C LEU A 206 -10.34 15.28 -4.53
N ILE A 207 -9.91 15.91 -5.61
CA ILE A 207 -10.19 17.33 -5.87
C ILE A 207 -10.90 17.44 -7.20
N GLU A 208 -12.01 18.19 -7.21
CA GLU A 208 -12.68 18.67 -8.40
C GLU A 208 -12.68 20.19 -8.42
N THR A 209 -12.35 20.77 -9.58
CA THR A 209 -12.43 22.20 -9.80
C THR A 209 -13.38 22.45 -10.98
N MET A 210 -14.43 23.19 -10.72
CA MET A 210 -15.53 23.44 -11.63
C MET A 210 -15.68 24.94 -11.83
N ARG A 211 -16.27 25.33 -12.94
CA ARG A 211 -16.65 26.69 -13.22
C ARG A 211 -18.17 26.86 -13.03
N HIS A 212 -18.56 27.87 -12.28
CA HIS A 212 -19.94 28.36 -12.24
C HIS A 212 -20.04 29.61 -13.10
N GLU A 213 -21.06 29.69 -13.91
CA GLU A 213 -21.40 30.84 -14.75
C GLU A 213 -22.90 30.85 -15.02
N GLU A 214 -23.37 31.82 -15.83
CA GLU A 214 -24.76 31.92 -16.24
C GLU A 214 -25.32 30.56 -16.73
N GLY A 215 -26.34 30.05 -16.03
CA GLY A 215 -26.90 28.71 -16.28
C GLY A 215 -26.44 27.59 -15.37
N GLY A 216 -25.48 27.82 -14.47
CA GLY A 216 -25.08 26.84 -13.44
C GLY A 216 -23.64 26.41 -13.49
N ILE A 217 -23.37 25.17 -13.08
CA ILE A 217 -22.00 24.63 -13.02
C ILE A 217 -21.69 23.87 -14.30
N SER A 218 -20.67 24.34 -15.01
CA SER A 218 -20.25 23.76 -16.27
C SER A 218 -19.77 22.33 -16.07
N LEU A 219 -20.28 21.41 -16.90
CA LEU A 219 -19.87 19.97 -16.93
C LEU A 219 -20.00 19.23 -15.58
N LEU A 220 -20.93 19.63 -14.71
CA LEU A 220 -21.12 19.04 -13.39
C LEU A 220 -21.22 17.51 -13.43
N ASP A 221 -21.96 16.94 -14.38
CA ASP A 221 -22.09 15.48 -14.49
C ASP A 221 -20.76 14.79 -14.77
N ARG A 222 -19.94 15.37 -15.65
CA ARG A 222 -18.58 14.81 -15.92
C ARG A 222 -17.67 14.89 -14.72
N HIS A 223 -17.78 15.95 -13.91
CA HIS A 223 -17.03 16.08 -12.65
C HIS A 223 -17.49 15.05 -11.62
N VAL A 224 -18.79 14.83 -11.52
CA VAL A 224 -19.38 13.80 -10.65
C VAL A 224 -18.91 12.40 -11.08
N ASP A 225 -19.01 12.07 -12.37
CA ASP A 225 -18.56 10.78 -12.91
C ASP A 225 -17.06 10.53 -12.68
N ARG A 226 -16.23 11.56 -12.83
CA ARG A 226 -14.80 11.47 -12.59
C ARG A 226 -14.51 11.25 -11.11
N LEU A 227 -15.15 12.04 -10.24
CA LEU A 227 -15.01 11.91 -8.80
C LEU A 227 -15.50 10.55 -8.31
N ALA A 228 -16.62 10.04 -8.82
CA ALA A 228 -17.15 8.73 -8.49
C ALA A 228 -16.15 7.62 -8.84
N ARG A 229 -15.60 7.62 -10.07
CA ARG A 229 -14.56 6.66 -10.47
C ARG A 229 -13.29 6.77 -9.65
N SER A 230 -12.86 7.99 -9.33
CA SER A 230 -11.70 8.20 -8.46
C SER A 230 -11.98 7.73 -7.03
N ALA A 231 -13.16 8.03 -6.50
CA ALA A 231 -13.59 7.58 -5.18
C ALA A 231 -13.67 6.04 -5.12
N GLU A 232 -14.17 5.40 -6.15
CA GLU A 232 -14.18 3.95 -6.29
C GLU A 232 -12.74 3.39 -6.34
N TYR A 233 -11.88 3.97 -7.16
CA TYR A 233 -10.48 3.57 -7.29
C TYR A 233 -9.72 3.68 -5.96
N PHE A 234 -9.87 4.82 -5.25
CA PHE A 234 -9.23 5.07 -3.95
C PHE A 234 -10.05 4.54 -2.77
N SER A 235 -11.20 3.93 -3.05
CA SER A 235 -12.07 3.37 -2.01
C SER A 235 -12.59 4.38 -0.99
N PHE A 236 -12.81 5.60 -1.44
CA PHE A 236 -13.40 6.65 -0.62
C PHE A 236 -14.93 6.54 -0.64
N PRO A 237 -15.62 6.61 0.51
CA PRO A 237 -17.08 6.68 0.53
C PRO A 237 -17.53 7.93 -0.21
N PHE A 238 -18.35 7.76 -1.27
CA PHE A 238 -18.88 8.86 -2.07
C PHE A 238 -20.39 8.79 -2.15
N ASP A 239 -21.03 9.86 -1.71
CA ASP A 239 -22.48 10.11 -1.83
C ASP A 239 -22.70 11.21 -2.86
N GLU A 240 -23.12 10.81 -4.06
CA GLU A 240 -23.33 11.70 -5.19
C GLU A 240 -24.39 12.78 -4.89
N GLU A 241 -25.53 12.39 -4.31
CA GLU A 241 -26.59 13.35 -4.00
C GLU A 241 -26.14 14.42 -3.00
N ARG A 242 -25.39 13.97 -1.96
CA ARG A 242 -24.81 14.87 -0.98
C ARG A 242 -23.78 15.81 -1.61
N PHE A 243 -22.97 15.30 -2.55
CA PHE A 243 -22.01 16.10 -3.30
C PHE A 243 -22.71 17.18 -4.11
N ARG A 244 -23.69 16.80 -4.94
CA ARG A 244 -24.47 17.73 -5.77
C ARG A 244 -25.15 18.79 -4.91
N ARG A 245 -25.80 18.40 -3.82
CA ARG A 245 -26.42 19.35 -2.88
C ARG A 245 -25.42 20.35 -2.30
N ARG A 246 -24.20 19.93 -1.94
CA ARG A 246 -23.17 20.81 -1.41
C ARG A 246 -22.61 21.76 -2.46
N VAL A 247 -22.41 21.28 -3.68
CA VAL A 247 -21.95 22.09 -4.79
C VAL A 247 -22.99 23.18 -5.13
N HIS A 248 -24.25 22.83 -5.30
CA HIS A 248 -25.31 23.79 -5.54
C HIS A 248 -25.47 24.81 -4.39
N ARG A 249 -25.35 24.37 -3.14
CA ARG A 249 -25.40 25.27 -1.98
C ARG A 249 -24.26 26.29 -1.99
N ALA A 250 -23.09 25.93 -2.43
CA ALA A 250 -21.91 26.80 -2.43
C ALA A 250 -22.05 27.98 -3.44
N VAL A 251 -22.87 27.80 -4.47
CA VAL A 251 -23.13 28.84 -5.50
C VAL A 251 -24.51 29.47 -5.36
N HIS A 252 -25.33 29.00 -4.42
CA HIS A 252 -26.68 29.51 -4.22
C HIS A 252 -26.69 30.99 -3.89
N GLY A 253 -27.51 31.79 -4.64
CA GLY A 253 -27.61 33.24 -4.44
C GLY A 253 -26.48 34.08 -5.04
N ARG A 254 -25.59 33.46 -5.84
CA ARG A 254 -24.48 34.15 -6.50
C ARG A 254 -24.79 34.66 -7.89
N GLY A 255 -26.03 34.42 -8.39
CA GLY A 255 -26.48 34.93 -9.68
C GLY A 255 -25.58 34.54 -10.85
N ASP A 256 -25.20 35.51 -11.66
CA ASP A 256 -24.37 35.33 -12.85
C ASP A 256 -22.86 35.47 -12.58
N ASP A 257 -22.46 35.50 -11.31
CA ASP A 257 -21.04 35.58 -10.95
C ASP A 257 -20.25 34.37 -11.54
N VAL A 258 -19.15 34.68 -12.21
CA VAL A 258 -18.22 33.65 -12.65
C VAL A 258 -17.37 33.20 -11.48
N LEU A 259 -17.58 31.95 -11.02
CA LEU A 259 -16.91 31.40 -9.82
C LEU A 259 -16.11 30.17 -10.14
N LYS A 260 -14.97 30.06 -9.49
CA LYS A 260 -14.21 28.81 -9.35
C LYS A 260 -14.77 28.04 -8.15
N VAL A 261 -15.39 26.91 -8.41
CA VAL A 261 -15.93 26.01 -7.37
C VAL A 261 -14.97 24.88 -7.18
N ARG A 262 -14.35 24.83 -6.01
CA ARG A 262 -13.43 23.74 -5.64
C ARG A 262 -14.10 22.82 -4.64
N ALA A 263 -14.23 21.55 -5.00
CA ALA A 263 -14.74 20.50 -4.14
C ALA A 263 -13.62 19.53 -3.78
N THR A 264 -13.58 19.06 -2.54
CA THR A 264 -12.66 18.01 -2.09
C THR A 264 -13.44 16.90 -1.40
N LEU A 265 -13.07 15.66 -1.69
CA LEU A 265 -13.56 14.47 -1.01
C LEU A 265 -12.40 13.83 -0.24
N GLY A 266 -12.52 13.79 1.07
CA GLY A 266 -11.54 13.13 1.94
C GLY A 266 -11.81 11.64 2.05
N ARG A 267 -10.81 10.90 2.53
CA ARG A 267 -10.80 9.43 2.70
C ARG A 267 -12.06 8.89 3.41
N TRP A 268 -12.59 9.62 4.36
CA TRP A 268 -13.75 9.25 5.17
C TRP A 268 -15.09 9.77 4.62
N GLY A 269 -15.15 10.13 3.32
CA GLY A 269 -16.37 10.67 2.69
C GLY A 269 -16.67 12.12 3.09
N ARG A 270 -15.72 12.83 3.72
CA ARG A 270 -15.91 14.25 4.05
C ARG A 270 -15.81 15.09 2.80
N ILE A 271 -16.93 15.71 2.40
CA ILE A 271 -17.00 16.62 1.26
C ILE A 271 -16.84 18.05 1.78
N THR A 272 -15.92 18.82 1.21
CA THR A 272 -15.80 20.27 1.43
C THR A 272 -15.91 20.98 0.07
N VAL A 273 -16.72 22.03 0.00
CA VAL A 273 -16.89 22.82 -1.23
C VAL A 273 -16.68 24.28 -0.90
N THR A 274 -15.87 24.96 -1.70
CA THR A 274 -15.64 26.40 -1.65
C THR A 274 -15.88 27.03 -3.02
N ALA A 275 -16.44 28.24 -3.05
CA ALA A 275 -16.62 29.02 -4.24
C ALA A 275 -15.89 30.36 -4.08
N SER A 276 -15.10 30.76 -5.05
CA SER A 276 -14.37 32.02 -5.09
C SER A 276 -14.50 32.64 -6.49
N PRO A 277 -14.45 33.97 -6.61
CA PRO A 277 -14.41 34.63 -7.94
C PRO A 277 -13.25 34.05 -8.77
N VAL A 278 -13.44 33.96 -10.07
CA VAL A 278 -12.35 33.64 -11.01
C VAL A 278 -11.52 34.89 -11.16
N GLU A 279 -10.20 34.80 -10.90
CA GLU A 279 -9.27 35.87 -11.21
C GLU A 279 -9.25 36.05 -12.73
N GLU A 280 -9.34 37.30 -13.21
CA GLU A 280 -9.21 37.60 -14.62
C GLU A 280 -7.87 37.09 -15.14
N ALA A 281 -7.94 36.41 -16.30
CA ALA A 281 -6.70 35.93 -16.94
C ALA A 281 -5.87 37.16 -17.31
N THR A 282 -4.61 37.18 -16.85
CA THR A 282 -3.67 38.17 -17.35
C THR A 282 -3.35 37.87 -18.81
N ASP A 283 -3.28 38.90 -19.68
CA ASP A 283 -2.90 38.74 -21.09
C ASP A 283 -1.46 38.23 -21.30
N GLU A 284 -0.71 38.01 -20.23
CA GLU A 284 0.64 37.47 -20.31
C GLU A 284 0.61 35.94 -20.50
N PRO A 285 1.34 35.42 -21.49
CA PRO A 285 1.43 33.98 -21.72
C PRO A 285 2.12 33.28 -20.55
N TRP A 286 1.57 32.16 -20.11
CA TRP A 286 2.18 31.32 -19.10
C TRP A 286 3.53 30.81 -19.58
N ARG A 287 4.59 31.05 -18.80
CA ARG A 287 5.90 30.45 -19.01
C ARG A 287 5.95 29.10 -18.29
N LEU A 288 6.10 28.03 -19.06
CA LEU A 288 6.30 26.70 -18.52
C LEU A 288 7.81 26.43 -18.51
N THR A 289 8.32 26.04 -17.35
CA THR A 289 9.69 25.58 -17.18
C THR A 289 9.65 24.14 -16.67
N LEU A 290 10.48 23.28 -17.25
CA LEU A 290 10.70 21.95 -16.67
C LEU A 290 11.44 22.16 -15.35
N ALA A 291 10.88 21.58 -14.27
CA ALA A 291 11.56 21.58 -12.98
C ALA A 291 12.82 20.70 -13.07
N ASP A 292 13.94 21.21 -12.56
CA ASP A 292 15.17 20.44 -12.44
C ASP A 292 15.03 19.31 -11.40
N GLU A 293 14.12 19.50 -10.46
CA GLU A 293 13.82 18.54 -9.42
C GLU A 293 12.69 17.59 -9.89
N ARG A 294 12.96 16.30 -9.88
CA ARG A 294 11.94 15.29 -10.18
C ARG A 294 10.96 15.24 -9.01
N VAL A 295 9.67 15.44 -9.30
CA VAL A 295 8.61 15.21 -8.32
C VAL A 295 8.62 13.73 -7.96
N ASP A 296 8.79 13.43 -6.67
CA ASP A 296 8.64 12.07 -6.17
C ASP A 296 7.23 11.57 -6.50
N ARG A 297 7.13 10.37 -7.09
CA ARG A 297 5.84 9.79 -7.47
C ARG A 297 4.93 9.53 -6.27
N THR A 298 5.47 9.54 -5.07
CA THR A 298 4.70 9.49 -3.82
C THR A 298 4.08 10.84 -3.45
N GLU A 299 4.59 11.97 -4.00
CA GLU A 299 4.03 13.30 -3.81
C GLU A 299 3.04 13.75 -4.91
N THR A 300 2.63 12.89 -5.84
CA THR A 300 1.71 13.22 -6.95
C THR A 300 0.28 13.52 -6.48
N THR A 301 0.12 14.13 -5.34
CA THR A 301 -1.16 14.54 -4.75
C THR A 301 -1.21 16.00 -4.33
N ARG A 302 -0.47 16.87 -5.03
CA ARG A 302 -0.68 18.32 -4.92
C ARG A 302 -1.54 18.86 -6.04
#